data_b9f9f8ca5b38b3792b368f7272dd8b0e
#
_entry.id   b9f9f8ca5b38b3792b368f7272dd8b0e
#
_cell.length_a   1.000
_cell.length_b   1.000
_cell.length_c   1.000
_cell.angle_alpha   90.00
_cell.angle_beta   90.00
_cell.angle_gamma   90.00
#
_symmetry.space_group_name_H-M   'P 1'
#
loop_
_entity.id
_entity.type
_entity.pdbx_description
1 polymer ?
#
loop_
_entity_poly.entity_id
_entity_poly.type
_entity_poly.pdbx_seq_one_letter_code
_entity_poly.pdbx_strand_id
1 'polypeptide(L)'
;LDSCLSISLLPTIYNVFLNINPEYLFKVFYPVLFSISPVVLYVIYKQYVGRLYAFIASAFFMSFMNFQTTTMHARTNTAILFVALALLALFHEKIHPVTGKAFFVLFLTATIVSHYSTTYVLFFVLLIAFIGSAIYKFILQENSLRKRHRYRVTGVSTILFFALIFIWYSQV
;
A
#
# COMPACT_ATOMS: atom_id res chain seq x y z
N LEU A 1 -13.02 20.82 1.14
CA LEU A 1 -11.59 20.46 1.29
C LEU A 1 -11.33 19.16 0.55
N ASP A 2 -10.35 19.16 -0.37
CA ASP A 2 -9.99 17.96 -1.13
C ASP A 2 -9.33 16.93 -0.18
N SER A 3 -9.94 15.77 -0.02
CA SER A 3 -9.41 14.69 0.81
C SER A 3 -8.11 14.08 0.28
N CYS A 4 -7.71 14.44 -0.95
CA CYS A 4 -6.56 13.86 -1.66
C CYS A 4 -5.38 14.84 -1.68
N LEU A 5 -4.67 14.98 -0.55
CA LEU A 5 -3.55 15.93 -0.42
C LEU A 5 -2.38 15.66 -1.37
N SER A 6 -2.21 14.44 -1.83
CA SER A 6 -1.10 14.06 -2.73
C SER A 6 -1.13 14.76 -4.09
N ILE A 7 -2.30 15.24 -4.53
CA ILE A 7 -2.43 15.93 -5.82
C ILE A 7 -2.91 17.37 -5.71
N SER A 8 -3.42 17.78 -4.55
CA SER A 8 -3.83 19.16 -4.30
C SER A 8 -2.69 19.96 -3.65
N LEU A 9 -2.18 19.49 -2.54
CA LEU A 9 -1.17 20.22 -1.76
C LEU A 9 0.25 20.01 -2.27
N LEU A 10 0.62 18.77 -2.61
CA LEU A 10 2.00 18.42 -2.97
C LEU A 10 2.50 19.14 -4.23
N PRO A 11 1.74 19.21 -5.34
CA PRO A 11 2.15 19.98 -6.52
C PRO A 11 2.30 21.47 -6.25
N THR A 12 1.44 22.04 -5.40
CA THR A 12 1.52 23.43 -5.00
C THR A 12 2.81 23.71 -4.21
N ILE A 13 3.15 22.83 -3.26
CA ILE A 13 4.39 22.93 -2.50
C ILE A 13 5.61 22.87 -3.44
N TYR A 14 5.65 21.92 -4.36
CA TYR A 14 6.77 21.82 -5.31
C TYR A 14 6.87 23.02 -6.26
N ASN A 15 5.73 23.55 -6.70
CA ASN A 15 5.71 24.77 -7.52
C ASN A 15 6.30 25.96 -6.75
N VAL A 16 5.83 26.19 -5.51
CA VAL A 16 6.24 27.33 -4.69
C VAL A 16 7.71 27.26 -4.25
N PHE A 17 8.16 26.09 -3.80
CA PHE A 17 9.49 25.94 -3.23
C PHE A 17 10.60 25.63 -4.25
N LEU A 18 10.27 24.90 -5.31
CA LEU A 18 11.23 24.42 -6.30
C LEU A 18 11.05 25.07 -7.67
N ASN A 19 10.04 25.95 -7.83
CA ASN A 19 9.68 26.57 -9.09
C ASN A 19 9.51 25.56 -10.24
N ILE A 20 8.98 24.36 -9.92
CA ILE A 20 8.72 23.29 -10.87
C ILE A 20 7.29 23.44 -11.40
N ASN A 21 7.13 23.50 -12.71
CA ASN A 21 5.81 23.53 -13.32
C ASN A 21 5.03 22.27 -12.97
N PRO A 22 3.78 22.36 -12.43
CA PRO A 22 2.94 21.22 -12.09
C PRO A 22 2.76 20.21 -13.23
N GLU A 23 2.84 20.65 -14.48
CA GLU A 23 2.74 19.76 -15.64
C GLU A 23 3.84 18.68 -15.65
N TYR A 24 5.09 19.03 -15.29
CA TYR A 24 6.19 18.07 -15.17
C TYR A 24 5.99 17.10 -14.01
N LEU A 25 5.38 17.56 -12.92
CA LEU A 25 5.05 16.68 -11.80
C LEU A 25 4.08 15.58 -12.24
N PHE A 26 3.00 15.93 -12.95
CA PHE A 26 2.01 14.96 -13.37
C PHE A 26 2.51 14.09 -14.54
N LYS A 27 3.26 14.64 -15.49
CA LYS A 27 3.70 13.91 -16.69
C LYS A 27 4.96 13.08 -16.48
N VAL A 28 5.82 13.45 -15.55
CA VAL A 28 7.12 12.79 -15.35
C VAL A 28 7.28 12.25 -13.93
N PHE A 29 7.12 13.08 -12.91
CA PHE A 29 7.44 12.69 -11.53
C PHE A 29 6.53 11.58 -11.01
N TYR A 30 5.20 11.73 -11.10
CA TYR A 30 4.27 10.69 -10.65
C TYR A 30 4.39 9.39 -11.43
N PRO A 31 4.51 9.35 -12.76
CA PRO A 31 4.79 8.12 -13.49
C PRO A 31 6.09 7.44 -13.08
N VAL A 32 7.17 8.20 -12.87
CA VAL A 32 8.44 7.65 -12.39
C VAL A 32 8.30 7.04 -11.00
N LEU A 33 7.64 7.73 -10.07
CA LEU A 33 7.35 7.16 -8.74
C LEU A 33 6.52 5.89 -8.83
N PHE A 34 5.49 5.88 -9.65
CA PHE A 34 4.63 4.70 -9.80
C PHE A 34 5.36 3.53 -10.44
N SER A 35 6.35 3.76 -11.31
CA SER A 35 7.17 2.72 -11.93
C SER A 35 7.96 1.87 -10.91
N ILE A 36 8.09 2.32 -9.67
CA ILE A 36 8.69 1.57 -8.55
C ILE A 36 7.75 0.43 -8.09
N SER A 37 6.43 0.59 -8.27
CA SER A 37 5.44 -0.37 -7.77
C SER A 37 5.65 -1.82 -8.26
N PRO A 38 5.89 -2.11 -9.56
CA PRO A 38 6.16 -3.46 -10.02
C PRO A 38 7.44 -4.06 -9.39
N VAL A 39 8.46 -3.24 -9.13
CA VAL A 39 9.69 -3.69 -8.46
C VAL A 39 9.41 -4.09 -7.02
N VAL A 40 8.62 -3.30 -6.30
CA VAL A 40 8.17 -3.61 -4.93
C VAL A 40 7.38 -4.91 -4.91
N LEU A 41 6.43 -5.09 -5.83
CA LEU A 41 5.64 -6.31 -5.96
C LEU A 41 6.50 -7.51 -6.29
N TYR A 42 7.48 -7.37 -7.18
CA TYR A 42 8.46 -8.42 -7.49
C TYR A 42 9.21 -8.88 -6.23
N VAL A 43 9.69 -7.94 -5.41
CA VAL A 43 10.40 -8.26 -4.15
C VAL A 43 9.52 -9.04 -3.18
N ILE A 44 8.23 -8.69 -3.09
CA ILE A 44 7.26 -9.41 -2.26
C ILE A 44 7.02 -10.82 -2.81
N TYR A 45 6.63 -10.93 -4.07
CA TYR A 45 6.26 -12.21 -4.70
C TYR A 45 7.41 -13.20 -4.73
N LYS A 46 8.65 -12.73 -4.98
CA LYS A 46 9.84 -13.58 -5.00
C LYS A 46 10.05 -14.40 -3.73
N GLN A 47 9.58 -13.91 -2.59
CA GLN A 47 9.69 -14.61 -1.31
C GLN A 47 8.78 -15.84 -1.22
N TYR A 48 7.67 -15.85 -2.00
CA TYR A 48 6.63 -16.87 -1.91
C TYR A 48 6.58 -17.80 -3.13
N VAL A 49 6.77 -17.27 -4.34
CA VAL A 49 6.55 -18.04 -5.59
C VAL A 49 7.84 -18.25 -6.42
N GLY A 50 8.98 -17.74 -5.95
CA GLY A 50 10.24 -17.83 -6.66
C GLY A 50 10.41 -16.75 -7.75
N ARG A 51 11.61 -16.73 -8.37
CA ARG A 51 12.03 -15.62 -9.24
C ARG A 51 11.20 -15.48 -10.52
N LEU A 52 10.96 -16.61 -11.21
CA LEU A 52 10.28 -16.60 -12.51
C LEU A 52 8.83 -16.17 -12.38
N TYR A 53 8.08 -16.80 -11.47
CA TYR A 53 6.67 -16.45 -11.27
C TYR A 53 6.48 -15.05 -10.70
N ALA A 54 7.38 -14.58 -9.84
CA ALA A 54 7.38 -13.22 -9.35
C ALA A 54 7.59 -12.21 -10.49
N PHE A 55 8.49 -12.49 -11.42
CA PHE A 55 8.72 -11.66 -12.61
C PHE A 55 7.47 -11.60 -13.49
N ILE A 56 6.87 -12.76 -13.81
CA ILE A 56 5.64 -12.83 -14.61
C ILE A 56 4.50 -12.07 -13.95
N ALA A 57 4.30 -12.23 -12.63
CA ALA A 57 3.26 -11.52 -11.90
C ALA A 57 3.46 -10.00 -11.91
N SER A 58 4.71 -9.54 -11.77
CA SER A 58 5.03 -8.11 -11.84
C SER A 58 4.89 -7.54 -13.25
N ALA A 59 5.25 -8.31 -14.27
CA ALA A 59 5.04 -7.96 -15.68
C ALA A 59 3.54 -7.89 -16.00
N PHE A 60 2.74 -8.82 -15.48
CA PHE A 60 1.28 -8.79 -15.61
C PHE A 60 0.67 -7.53 -14.96
N PHE A 61 1.17 -7.14 -13.78
CA PHE A 61 0.75 -5.88 -13.15
C PHE A 61 1.01 -4.65 -14.05
N MET A 62 2.14 -4.60 -14.79
CA MET A 62 2.43 -3.53 -15.74
C MET A 62 1.50 -3.51 -16.94
N SER A 63 0.84 -4.62 -17.26
CA SER A 63 -0.13 -4.71 -18.36
C SER A 63 -1.49 -4.11 -18.02
N PHE A 64 -1.74 -3.78 -16.75
CA PHE A 64 -3.00 -3.12 -16.36
C PHE A 64 -3.11 -1.72 -16.94
N MET A 65 -4.31 -1.35 -17.35
CA MET A 65 -4.62 -0.06 -17.96
C MET A 65 -4.18 1.13 -17.09
N ASN A 66 -4.32 1.05 -15.78
CA ASN A 66 -3.87 2.10 -14.85
C ASN A 66 -2.36 2.34 -14.90
N PHE A 67 -1.56 1.34 -15.21
CA PHE A 67 -0.12 1.50 -15.37
C PHE A 67 0.21 2.23 -16.67
N GLN A 68 -0.53 1.94 -17.74
CA GLN A 68 -0.33 2.58 -19.05
C GLN A 68 -0.82 4.03 -19.08
N THR A 69 -1.87 4.36 -18.29
CA THR A 69 -2.48 5.68 -18.20
C THR A 69 -2.08 6.43 -16.93
N THR A 70 -0.82 6.32 -16.51
CA THR A 70 -0.32 6.86 -15.23
C THR A 70 -0.56 8.35 -15.02
N THR A 71 -0.48 9.15 -16.07
CA THR A 71 -0.71 10.61 -16.04
C THR A 71 -2.16 10.98 -15.70
N MET A 72 -3.11 10.15 -16.08
CA MET A 72 -4.54 10.39 -15.82
C MET A 72 -4.98 9.92 -14.43
N HIS A 73 -4.22 9.01 -13.83
CA HIS A 73 -4.60 8.35 -12.57
C HIS A 73 -3.59 8.60 -11.42
N ALA A 74 -2.97 9.79 -11.38
CA ALA A 74 -1.92 10.13 -10.43
C ALA A 74 -2.30 9.84 -8.97
N ARG A 75 -3.54 10.15 -8.54
CA ARG A 75 -4.07 9.84 -7.19
C ARG A 75 -4.05 8.36 -6.89
N THR A 76 -4.68 7.58 -7.75
CA THR A 76 -4.83 6.13 -7.60
C THR A 76 -3.46 5.45 -7.63
N ASN A 77 -2.59 5.85 -8.56
CA ASN A 77 -1.27 5.26 -8.73
C ASN A 77 -0.35 5.56 -7.54
N THR A 78 -0.41 6.77 -7.01
CA THR A 78 0.31 7.13 -5.77
C THR A 78 -0.17 6.29 -4.59
N ALA A 79 -1.49 6.12 -4.44
CA ALA A 79 -2.06 5.28 -3.39
C ALA A 79 -1.67 3.79 -3.56
N ILE A 80 -1.68 3.25 -4.80
CA ILE A 80 -1.25 1.88 -5.08
C ILE A 80 0.24 1.68 -4.74
N LEU A 81 1.10 2.64 -5.02
CA LEU A 81 2.50 2.60 -4.60
C LEU A 81 2.62 2.49 -3.08
N PHE A 82 1.90 3.31 -2.33
CA PHE A 82 1.93 3.24 -0.87
C PHE A 82 1.33 1.94 -0.34
N VAL A 83 0.29 1.39 -0.97
CA VAL A 83 -0.21 0.04 -0.65
C VAL A 83 0.88 -1.02 -0.88
N ALA A 84 1.58 -0.99 -2.01
CA ALA A 84 2.66 -1.93 -2.28
C ALA A 84 3.79 -1.81 -1.24
N LEU A 85 4.18 -0.60 -0.86
CA LEU A 85 5.18 -0.36 0.20
C LEU A 85 4.70 -0.81 1.58
N ALA A 86 3.42 -0.60 1.91
CA ALA A 86 2.82 -1.11 3.14
C ALA A 86 2.85 -2.63 3.20
N LEU A 87 2.51 -3.31 2.10
CA LEU A 87 2.59 -4.76 1.99
C LEU A 87 4.05 -5.25 2.08
N LEU A 88 5.00 -4.54 1.46
CA LEU A 88 6.42 -4.85 1.60
C LEU A 88 6.86 -4.75 3.05
N ALA A 89 6.53 -3.68 3.75
CA ALA A 89 6.86 -3.49 5.16
C ALA A 89 6.25 -4.60 6.04
N LEU A 90 5.04 -5.06 5.68
CA LEU A 90 4.33 -6.11 6.40
C LEU A 90 4.92 -7.51 6.12
N PHE A 91 5.25 -7.82 4.87
CA PHE A 91 5.56 -9.19 4.43
C PHE A 91 7.05 -9.48 4.24
N HIS A 92 7.93 -8.47 4.22
CA HIS A 92 9.35 -8.71 4.02
C HIS A 92 10.01 -9.30 5.27
N GLU A 93 10.62 -10.50 5.13
CA GLU A 93 11.12 -11.29 6.25
C GLU A 93 12.33 -10.67 6.97
N LYS A 94 13.14 -9.90 6.24
CA LYS A 94 14.37 -9.30 6.78
C LYS A 94 14.15 -7.99 7.55
N ILE A 95 12.96 -7.40 7.49
CA ILE A 95 12.65 -6.18 8.22
C ILE A 95 12.33 -6.52 9.68
N HIS A 96 12.97 -5.80 10.61
CA HIS A 96 12.69 -5.97 12.03
C HIS A 96 11.20 -5.69 12.32
N PRO A 97 10.54 -6.49 13.16
CA PRO A 97 9.08 -6.43 13.35
C PRO A 97 8.54 -5.06 13.77
N VAL A 98 9.26 -4.35 14.62
CA VAL A 98 8.86 -3.00 15.09
C VAL A 98 8.96 -1.99 13.94
N THR A 99 10.08 -2.01 13.23
CA THR A 99 10.32 -1.15 12.06
C THR A 99 9.30 -1.44 10.95
N GLY A 100 9.01 -2.72 10.69
CA GLY A 100 8.00 -3.11 9.71
C GLY A 100 6.61 -2.60 10.06
N LYS A 101 6.21 -2.66 11.33
CA LYS A 101 4.92 -2.10 11.78
C LYS A 101 4.88 -0.57 11.66
N ALA A 102 5.97 0.12 12.01
CA ALA A 102 6.05 1.57 11.89
C ALA A 102 5.92 2.01 10.41
N PHE A 103 6.66 1.38 9.50
CA PHE A 103 6.52 1.66 8.06
C PHE A 103 5.14 1.27 7.51
N PHE A 104 4.56 0.16 7.98
CA PHE A 104 3.21 -0.22 7.59
C PHE A 104 2.20 0.88 7.93
N VAL A 105 2.21 1.38 9.18
CA VAL A 105 1.33 2.47 9.61
C VAL A 105 1.60 3.75 8.80
N LEU A 106 2.87 4.10 8.59
CA LEU A 106 3.25 5.27 7.79
C LEU A 106 2.67 5.20 6.38
N PHE A 107 2.86 4.07 5.67
CA PHE A 107 2.37 3.91 4.31
C PHE A 107 0.85 3.77 4.23
N LEU A 108 0.20 3.19 5.25
CA LEU A 108 -1.27 3.22 5.35
C LEU A 108 -1.80 4.65 5.46
N THR A 109 -1.20 5.47 6.31
CA THR A 109 -1.57 6.89 6.43
C THR A 109 -1.36 7.63 5.11
N ALA A 110 -0.24 7.38 4.43
CA ALA A 110 0.02 7.94 3.10
C ALA A 110 -1.03 7.50 2.06
N THR A 111 -1.52 6.25 2.13
CA THR A 111 -2.62 5.76 1.27
C THR A 111 -3.92 6.52 1.54
N ILE A 112 -4.27 6.73 2.82
CA ILE A 112 -5.51 7.43 3.23
C ILE A 112 -5.55 8.86 2.65
N VAL A 113 -4.46 9.60 2.79
CA VAL A 113 -4.38 10.99 2.29
C VAL A 113 -4.21 11.08 0.78
N SER A 114 -3.89 9.97 0.10
CA SER A 114 -3.71 9.93 -1.35
C SER A 114 -4.99 9.64 -2.10
N HIS A 115 -5.78 8.62 -1.70
CA HIS A 115 -6.96 8.22 -2.45
C HIS A 115 -7.96 7.41 -1.61
N TYR A 116 -9.15 7.96 -1.40
CA TYR A 116 -10.19 7.38 -0.55
C TYR A 116 -10.66 5.98 -1.01
N SER A 117 -10.90 5.81 -2.31
CA SER A 117 -11.41 4.54 -2.86
C SER A 117 -10.41 3.39 -2.65
N THR A 118 -9.12 3.61 -2.94
CA THR A 118 -8.05 2.63 -2.68
C THR A 118 -7.95 2.29 -1.18
N THR A 119 -8.15 3.29 -0.32
CA THR A 119 -8.14 3.12 1.13
C THR A 119 -9.25 2.17 1.60
N TYR A 120 -10.49 2.36 1.12
CA TYR A 120 -11.59 1.48 1.48
C TYR A 120 -11.40 0.05 0.97
N VAL A 121 -10.96 -0.10 -0.27
CA VAL A 121 -10.65 -1.43 -0.83
C VAL A 121 -9.58 -2.13 0.02
N LEU A 122 -8.50 -1.44 0.36
CA LEU A 122 -7.44 -2.00 1.21
C LEU A 122 -7.96 -2.38 2.60
N PHE A 123 -8.84 -1.56 3.19
CA PHE A 123 -9.46 -1.87 4.48
C PHE A 123 -10.23 -3.19 4.43
N PHE A 124 -11.10 -3.38 3.43
CA PHE A 124 -11.84 -4.62 3.29
C PHE A 124 -10.94 -5.83 3.03
N VAL A 125 -9.89 -5.67 2.22
CA VAL A 125 -8.90 -6.74 2.00
C VAL A 125 -8.22 -7.15 3.30
N LEU A 126 -7.76 -6.19 4.12
CA LEU A 126 -7.15 -6.48 5.41
C LEU A 126 -8.15 -7.09 6.40
N LEU A 127 -9.39 -6.63 6.41
CA LEU A 127 -10.45 -7.19 7.25
C LEU A 127 -10.74 -8.65 6.89
N ILE A 128 -10.89 -8.95 5.61
CA ILE A 128 -11.10 -10.33 5.11
C ILE A 128 -9.90 -11.21 5.45
N ALA A 129 -8.67 -10.72 5.25
CA ALA A 129 -7.45 -11.44 5.61
C ALA A 129 -7.38 -11.73 7.11
N PHE A 130 -7.77 -10.77 7.95
CA PHE A 130 -7.83 -10.94 9.40
C PHE A 130 -8.88 -12.01 9.80
N ILE A 131 -10.11 -11.89 9.30
CA ILE A 131 -11.19 -12.84 9.58
C ILE A 131 -10.80 -14.24 9.07
N GLY A 132 -10.28 -14.36 7.84
CA GLY A 132 -9.82 -15.62 7.28
C GLY A 132 -8.72 -16.26 8.13
N SER A 133 -7.78 -15.47 8.64
CA SER A 133 -6.73 -15.95 9.53
C SER A 133 -7.27 -16.43 10.88
N ALA A 134 -8.30 -15.78 11.41
CA ALA A 134 -8.96 -16.17 12.66
C ALA A 134 -9.75 -17.48 12.50
N ILE A 135 -10.52 -17.61 11.41
CA ILE A 135 -11.26 -18.83 11.07
C ILE A 135 -10.29 -20.01 10.86
N TYR A 136 -9.20 -19.78 10.11
CA TYR A 136 -8.18 -20.82 9.88
C TYR A 136 -7.60 -21.35 11.19
N LYS A 137 -7.27 -20.47 12.15
CA LYS A 137 -6.78 -20.87 13.48
C LYS A 137 -7.83 -21.66 14.24
N PHE A 138 -9.10 -21.26 14.18
CA PHE A 138 -10.19 -21.92 14.89
C PHE A 138 -10.45 -23.34 14.36
N ILE A 139 -10.45 -23.52 13.01
CA ILE A 139 -10.73 -24.81 12.36
C ILE A 139 -9.59 -25.81 12.60
N LEU A 140 -8.33 -25.37 12.50
CA LEU A 140 -7.19 -26.29 12.56
C LEU A 140 -6.79 -26.67 13.98
N GLN A 141 -7.43 -26.12 15.02
CA GLN A 141 -7.14 -26.42 16.43
C GLN A 141 -5.62 -26.44 16.73
N GLU A 142 -4.83 -25.64 16.02
CA GLU A 142 -3.37 -25.69 16.07
C GLU A 142 -2.88 -25.24 17.45
N ASN A 143 -2.75 -26.21 18.35
CA ASN A 143 -2.03 -26.05 19.60
C ASN A 143 -0.62 -25.56 19.28
N SER A 144 -0.37 -24.36 19.58
CA SER A 144 0.61 -23.37 19.16
C SER A 144 2.09 -23.68 19.53
N LEU A 145 2.58 -24.91 19.39
CA LEU A 145 4.00 -25.20 19.64
C LEU A 145 4.85 -25.35 18.38
N ARG A 146 4.25 -25.35 17.19
CA ARG A 146 4.99 -25.51 15.95
C ARG A 146 5.00 -24.23 15.13
N LYS A 147 6.14 -23.51 15.16
CA LYS A 147 6.51 -22.31 14.37
C LYS A 147 5.44 -21.19 14.40
N ARG A 148 5.70 -20.24 15.22
CA ARG A 148 5.12 -18.89 15.23
C ARG A 148 5.27 -18.24 13.84
N HIS A 149 4.49 -18.71 12.87
CA HIS A 149 4.25 -17.94 11.66
C HIS A 149 3.64 -16.64 12.14
N ARG A 150 4.47 -15.63 12.18
CA ARG A 150 4.14 -14.30 12.66
C ARG A 150 2.98 -13.79 11.81
N TYR A 151 1.75 -13.96 12.31
CA TYR A 151 0.58 -13.34 11.67
C TYR A 151 0.82 -11.84 11.63
N ARG A 152 1.12 -11.35 10.44
CA ARG A 152 1.56 -9.98 10.25
C ARG A 152 0.39 -9.02 10.26
N VAL A 153 -0.80 -9.47 9.79
CA VAL A 153 -2.06 -8.75 9.95
C VAL A 153 -2.66 -9.15 11.30
N THR A 154 -2.73 -8.21 12.21
CA THR A 154 -3.31 -8.38 13.55
C THR A 154 -4.60 -7.58 13.67
N GLY A 155 -5.51 -7.99 14.57
CA GLY A 155 -6.71 -7.20 14.85
C GLY A 155 -6.38 -5.76 15.24
N VAL A 156 -5.28 -5.54 15.95
CA VAL A 156 -4.80 -4.20 16.32
C VAL A 156 -4.47 -3.37 15.08
N SER A 157 -3.79 -3.93 14.07
CA SER A 157 -3.48 -3.19 12.84
C SER A 157 -4.72 -2.85 12.04
N THR A 158 -5.72 -3.73 12.01
CA THR A 158 -7.00 -3.50 11.33
C THR A 158 -7.84 -2.44 12.03
N ILE A 159 -7.93 -2.49 13.37
CA ILE A 159 -8.63 -1.47 14.16
C ILE A 159 -7.95 -0.11 14.04
N LEU A 160 -6.62 -0.06 14.13
CA LEU A 160 -5.85 1.16 13.97
C LEU A 160 -6.08 1.78 12.57
N PHE A 161 -6.11 0.97 11.52
CA PHE A 161 -6.38 1.45 10.17
C PHE A 161 -7.80 2.01 10.06
N PHE A 162 -8.80 1.32 10.61
CA PHE A 162 -10.17 1.83 10.68
C PHE A 162 -10.26 3.17 11.41
N ALA A 163 -9.60 3.30 12.57
CA ALA A 163 -9.57 4.54 13.34
C ALA A 163 -8.94 5.69 12.54
N LEU A 164 -7.83 5.43 11.83
CA LEU A 164 -7.18 6.43 10.98
C LEU A 164 -8.07 6.88 9.81
N ILE A 165 -8.80 5.94 9.18
CA ILE A 165 -9.78 6.24 8.14
C ILE A 165 -10.88 7.14 8.69
N PHE A 166 -11.45 6.75 9.85
CA PHE A 166 -12.52 7.51 10.47
C PHE A 166 -12.08 8.93 10.86
N ILE A 167 -10.93 9.05 11.51
CA ILE A 167 -10.37 10.36 11.90
C ILE A 167 -10.17 11.26 10.68
N TRP A 168 -9.59 10.72 9.60
CA TRP A 168 -9.31 11.52 8.42
C TRP A 168 -10.59 11.95 7.68
N TYR A 169 -11.50 11.02 7.38
CA TYR A 169 -12.67 11.32 6.56
C TYR A 169 -13.83 11.94 7.36
N SER A 170 -13.80 11.92 8.70
CA SER A 170 -14.77 12.66 9.50
C SER A 170 -14.50 14.16 9.55
N GLN A 171 -13.32 14.62 9.12
CA GLN A 171 -12.92 16.04 9.11
C GLN A 171 -13.06 16.69 7.73
N VAL A 172 -13.40 15.92 6.70
CA VAL A 172 -13.53 16.36 5.31
C VAL A 172 -14.99 16.37 4.90
#